data_9cc64f72a0ac5b80ad794e4e5f579659
#
_entry.id   9cc64f72a0ac5b80ad794e4e5f579659
#
_cell.length_a   1.000
_cell.length_b   1.000
_cell.length_c   1.000
_cell.angle_alpha   90.00
_cell.angle_beta   90.00
_cell.angle_gamma   90.00
#
_symmetry.space_group_name_H-M   'P 1'
#
loop_
_entity.id
_entity.type
_entity.pdbx_description
1 polymer ?
#
loop_
_entity_poly.entity_id
_entity_poly.type
_entity_poly.pdbx_seq_one_letter_code
_entity_poly.pdbx_strand_id
1 'polypeptide(L)'
;MKACFMGLGYIGLPTAIIAAKHGVEIAGVDINAQVVEVTNQGKLHIIEPGMEDMLREVLASGHFKAYTEPQVSDAYFMVVPTPFKGDHEPDVSFVESATRMVLPLLKEGDLYVIESTSPVGTTERMARLIFSERPELEGKIYIAYCPERVLPGNVIHELVHNDRVIGGMDEASTRKAMEFYGQFVTGTLHPTNSKTAEMCKLTENSSRDVQIAFANELSFICDKAGINVWELIDLANRHPRVNILQPGCGVGGHCIAVDPYFITAEFPMESRMISTARETNNYKAFWCAEKVRNAMLRFELKHGRKPAVAMMGLAFKPDIDDLRESPAKGITTKVLQSCNNADIMVVEPNVSEHKLFKLTPYKEAYEKADIVVFLVNHREFAGLNYRDDVEVLDFCGTFKK
;
A
#
# COMPACT_ATOMS: atom_id res chain seq x y z
N MET A 1 16.17 -23.71 14.18
CA MET A 1 14.78 -23.70 13.70
C MET A 1 14.82 -23.48 12.21
N LYS A 2 14.04 -24.20 11.46
CA LYS A 2 13.85 -24.00 10.01
C LYS A 2 12.49 -23.38 9.74
N ALA A 3 12.44 -22.35 8.90
CA ALA A 3 11.19 -21.68 8.55
C ALA A 3 10.99 -21.62 7.03
N CYS A 4 9.73 -21.76 6.59
CA CYS A 4 9.32 -21.70 5.20
C CYS A 4 8.44 -20.46 4.98
N PHE A 5 8.88 -19.53 4.12
CA PHE A 5 8.15 -18.33 3.76
C PHE A 5 7.47 -18.51 2.40
N MET A 6 6.15 -18.51 2.38
CA MET A 6 5.33 -18.64 1.18
C MET A 6 5.03 -17.24 0.62
N GLY A 7 5.69 -16.89 -0.46
CA GLY A 7 5.68 -15.58 -1.10
C GLY A 7 6.97 -14.79 -0.82
N LEU A 8 7.68 -14.43 -1.90
CA LEU A 8 8.93 -13.68 -1.86
C LEU A 8 8.73 -12.24 -2.43
N GLY A 9 7.57 -11.65 -2.17
CA GLY A 9 7.28 -10.26 -2.55
C GLY A 9 7.95 -9.22 -1.65
N TYR A 10 7.42 -7.98 -1.70
CA TYR A 10 7.94 -6.80 -0.96
C TYR A 10 7.98 -6.96 0.56
N ILE A 11 7.27 -7.93 1.13
CA ILE A 11 7.25 -8.21 2.57
C ILE A 11 7.97 -9.52 2.86
N GLY A 12 7.61 -10.59 2.17
CA GLY A 12 8.11 -11.94 2.49
C GLY A 12 9.61 -12.09 2.28
N LEU A 13 10.15 -11.56 1.18
CA LEU A 13 11.60 -11.65 0.93
C LEU A 13 12.42 -10.87 1.97
N PRO A 14 12.12 -9.60 2.30
CA PRO A 14 12.84 -8.88 3.35
C PRO A 14 12.76 -9.55 4.73
N THR A 15 11.56 -9.98 5.15
CA THR A 15 11.39 -10.66 6.45
C THR A 15 12.20 -11.96 6.51
N ALA A 16 12.17 -12.74 5.44
CA ALA A 16 12.93 -13.98 5.31
C ALA A 16 14.46 -13.75 5.38
N ILE A 17 14.97 -12.72 4.67
CA ILE A 17 16.39 -12.36 4.70
C ILE A 17 16.82 -11.93 6.11
N ILE A 18 16.02 -11.09 6.79
CA ILE A 18 16.34 -10.60 8.14
C ILE A 18 16.36 -11.76 9.13
N ALA A 19 15.37 -12.66 9.09
CA ALA A 19 15.34 -13.85 9.94
C ALA A 19 16.56 -14.74 9.67
N ALA A 20 16.94 -14.95 8.40
CA ALA A 20 18.13 -15.71 8.01
C ALA A 20 19.42 -15.08 8.55
N LYS A 21 19.54 -13.76 8.52
CA LYS A 21 20.69 -13.01 9.07
C LYS A 21 20.84 -13.21 10.58
N HIS A 22 19.74 -13.49 11.27
CA HIS A 22 19.75 -13.80 12.72
C HIS A 22 19.83 -15.30 13.02
N GLY A 23 20.23 -16.12 12.01
CA GLY A 23 20.56 -17.53 12.21
C GLY A 23 19.40 -18.51 12.05
N VAL A 24 18.24 -18.05 11.57
CA VAL A 24 17.14 -18.94 11.19
C VAL A 24 17.44 -19.56 9.83
N GLU A 25 17.28 -20.88 9.67
CA GLU A 25 17.37 -21.54 8.37
C GLU A 25 16.07 -21.28 7.58
N ILE A 26 16.16 -20.59 6.45
CA ILE A 26 15.01 -20.14 5.68
C ILE A 26 14.91 -20.84 4.32
N ALA A 27 13.75 -21.45 4.09
CA ALA A 27 13.28 -21.83 2.76
C ALA A 27 12.29 -20.76 2.25
N GLY A 28 12.73 -19.87 1.37
CA GLY A 28 11.85 -18.94 0.70
C GLY A 28 11.13 -19.62 -0.47
N VAL A 29 9.83 -19.40 -0.64
CA VAL A 29 9.05 -20.05 -1.71
C VAL A 29 8.30 -19.01 -2.54
N ASP A 30 8.44 -19.10 -3.86
CA ASP A 30 7.62 -18.31 -4.79
C ASP A 30 7.22 -19.18 -5.97
N ILE A 31 5.97 -19.08 -6.39
CA ILE A 31 5.45 -19.82 -7.56
C ILE A 31 6.07 -19.35 -8.87
N ASN A 32 6.62 -18.13 -8.91
CA ASN A 32 7.32 -17.58 -10.05
C ASN A 32 8.78 -18.07 -10.06
N ALA A 33 9.08 -19.02 -10.95
CA ALA A 33 10.42 -19.58 -11.11
C ALA A 33 11.50 -18.53 -11.40
N GLN A 34 11.16 -17.41 -12.09
CA GLN A 34 12.10 -16.33 -12.36
C GLN A 34 12.47 -15.59 -11.06
N VAL A 35 11.52 -15.35 -10.15
CA VAL A 35 11.78 -14.78 -8.83
C VAL A 35 12.75 -15.67 -8.04
N VAL A 36 12.49 -16.98 -8.03
CA VAL A 36 13.34 -17.96 -7.35
C VAL A 36 14.76 -17.97 -7.92
N GLU A 37 14.89 -17.98 -9.25
CA GLU A 37 16.19 -17.97 -9.93
C GLU A 37 17.00 -16.71 -9.62
N VAL A 38 16.39 -15.53 -9.79
CA VAL A 38 17.05 -14.23 -9.54
C VAL A 38 17.46 -14.12 -8.08
N THR A 39 16.59 -14.52 -7.14
CA THR A 39 16.87 -14.52 -5.71
C THR A 39 18.05 -15.43 -5.36
N ASN A 40 18.11 -16.67 -5.91
CA ASN A 40 19.22 -17.58 -5.69
C ASN A 40 20.54 -17.12 -6.34
N GLN A 41 20.50 -16.18 -7.29
CA GLN A 41 21.68 -15.51 -7.85
C GLN A 41 22.15 -14.33 -6.99
N GLY A 42 21.50 -14.06 -5.85
CA GLY A 42 21.82 -12.92 -4.97
C GLY A 42 21.39 -11.57 -5.53
N LYS A 43 20.36 -11.56 -6.38
CA LYS A 43 19.76 -10.35 -6.96
C LYS A 43 18.34 -10.16 -6.45
N LEU A 44 17.91 -8.91 -6.36
CA LEU A 44 16.55 -8.57 -5.98
C LEU A 44 15.68 -8.29 -7.22
N HIS A 45 14.41 -8.69 -7.13
CA HIS A 45 13.36 -8.28 -8.05
C HIS A 45 12.49 -7.13 -7.47
N ILE A 46 12.84 -6.66 -6.27
CA ILE A 46 12.24 -5.51 -5.57
C ILE A 46 13.32 -4.45 -5.33
N ILE A 47 12.92 -3.20 -5.13
CA ILE A 47 13.85 -2.10 -4.85
C ILE A 47 13.82 -1.80 -3.35
N GLU A 48 14.91 -2.17 -2.66
CA GLU A 48 15.09 -1.85 -1.24
C GLU A 48 16.59 -1.63 -0.97
N PRO A 49 16.99 -0.45 -0.52
CA PRO A 49 18.41 -0.13 -0.30
C PRO A 49 19.08 -1.07 0.71
N GLY A 50 20.26 -1.59 0.36
CA GLY A 50 21.06 -2.47 1.23
C GLY A 50 20.58 -3.92 1.34
N MET A 51 19.44 -4.27 0.80
CA MET A 51 18.85 -5.61 0.91
C MET A 51 19.62 -6.64 0.04
N GLU A 52 20.16 -6.21 -1.11
CA GLU A 52 20.85 -7.13 -2.02
C GLU A 52 22.15 -7.69 -1.40
N ASP A 53 22.88 -6.86 -0.67
CA ASP A 53 24.10 -7.30 0.02
C ASP A 53 23.75 -8.29 1.15
N MET A 54 22.67 -8.03 1.90
CA MET A 54 22.17 -8.95 2.93
C MET A 54 21.72 -10.28 2.33
N LEU A 55 21.06 -10.27 1.18
CA LEU A 55 20.65 -11.48 0.47
C LEU A 55 21.88 -12.33 0.09
N ARG A 56 22.94 -11.70 -0.46
CA ARG A 56 24.18 -12.39 -0.80
C ARG A 56 24.86 -13.02 0.43
N GLU A 57 24.87 -12.29 1.55
CA GLU A 57 25.43 -12.78 2.83
C GLU A 57 24.68 -14.04 3.31
N VAL A 58 23.34 -14.02 3.35
CA VAL A 58 22.57 -15.16 3.87
C VAL A 58 22.57 -16.36 2.90
N LEU A 59 22.69 -16.13 1.59
CA LEU A 59 22.91 -17.19 0.61
C LEU A 59 24.30 -17.84 0.80
N ALA A 60 25.34 -17.05 0.98
CA ALA A 60 26.72 -17.55 1.17
C ALA A 60 26.87 -18.32 2.50
N SER A 61 26.17 -17.91 3.55
CA SER A 61 26.15 -18.62 4.83
C SER A 61 25.30 -19.91 4.83
N GLY A 62 24.47 -20.11 3.79
CA GLY A 62 23.56 -21.26 3.69
C GLY A 62 22.30 -21.14 4.54
N HIS A 63 22.05 -19.98 5.19
CA HIS A 63 20.85 -19.77 5.99
C HIS A 63 19.61 -19.43 5.15
N PHE A 64 19.76 -19.12 3.87
CA PHE A 64 18.64 -18.83 2.97
C PHE A 64 18.80 -19.58 1.65
N LYS A 65 17.68 -20.13 1.15
CA LYS A 65 17.57 -20.62 -0.22
C LYS A 65 16.14 -20.49 -0.72
N ALA A 66 15.96 -20.09 -1.99
CA ALA A 66 14.66 -19.97 -2.63
C ALA A 66 14.30 -21.25 -3.41
N TYR A 67 12.99 -21.57 -3.43
CA TYR A 67 12.40 -22.77 -4.05
C TYR A 67 11.08 -22.39 -4.74
N THR A 68 10.63 -23.23 -5.66
CA THR A 68 9.30 -23.13 -6.27
C THR A 68 8.22 -23.86 -5.48
N GLU A 69 8.62 -24.74 -4.55
CA GLU A 69 7.72 -25.55 -3.72
C GLU A 69 8.13 -25.48 -2.25
N PRO A 70 7.18 -25.61 -1.31
CA PRO A 70 7.47 -25.55 0.11
C PRO A 70 8.38 -26.69 0.56
N GLN A 71 9.19 -26.39 1.57
CA GLN A 71 10.14 -27.33 2.16
C GLN A 71 9.72 -27.70 3.59
N VAL A 72 9.98 -28.95 4.01
CA VAL A 72 9.73 -29.37 5.38
C VAL A 72 10.44 -28.43 6.36
N SER A 73 9.67 -27.85 7.27
CA SER A 73 10.13 -26.83 8.20
C SER A 73 9.45 -26.98 9.57
N ASP A 74 9.87 -26.18 10.54
CA ASP A 74 9.27 -26.12 11.89
C ASP A 74 8.27 -24.95 11.99
N ALA A 75 8.35 -24.01 11.03
CA ALA A 75 7.46 -22.85 10.96
C ALA A 75 7.14 -22.49 9.50
N TYR A 76 5.89 -22.11 9.23
CA TYR A 76 5.39 -21.77 7.89
C TYR A 76 4.71 -20.39 7.92
N PHE A 77 5.16 -19.48 7.06
CA PHE A 77 4.69 -18.09 6.98
C PHE A 77 3.99 -17.85 5.66
N MET A 78 2.71 -17.46 5.72
CA MET A 78 1.91 -17.12 4.56
C MET A 78 2.04 -15.62 4.29
N VAL A 79 2.82 -15.24 3.27
CA VAL A 79 3.14 -13.83 2.92
C VAL A 79 2.81 -13.59 1.45
N VAL A 80 1.64 -14.03 1.05
CA VAL A 80 1.13 -13.98 -0.32
C VAL A 80 0.22 -12.77 -0.52
N PRO A 81 0.00 -12.31 -1.77
CA PRO A 81 -0.92 -11.21 -2.05
C PRO A 81 -2.36 -11.53 -1.61
N THR A 82 -3.08 -10.47 -1.22
CA THR A 82 -4.52 -10.51 -0.91
C THR A 82 -5.23 -9.39 -1.69
N PRO A 83 -5.41 -9.56 -3.02
CA PRO A 83 -6.07 -8.57 -3.86
C PRO A 83 -7.57 -8.54 -3.61
N PHE A 84 -8.28 -7.65 -4.32
CA PHE A 84 -9.73 -7.82 -4.40
C PHE A 84 -10.16 -8.58 -5.65
N LYS A 85 -11.40 -9.08 -5.61
CA LYS A 85 -12.16 -9.58 -6.75
C LYS A 85 -13.51 -8.87 -6.81
N GLY A 86 -14.12 -8.87 -8.00
CA GLY A 86 -15.45 -8.27 -8.19
C GLY A 86 -15.53 -6.81 -7.73
N ASP A 87 -16.54 -6.48 -6.96
CA ASP A 87 -16.78 -5.14 -6.41
C ASP A 87 -16.09 -4.98 -5.04
N HIS A 88 -14.75 -4.99 -5.05
CA HIS A 88 -13.89 -4.80 -3.88
C HIS A 88 -13.99 -5.88 -2.78
N GLU A 89 -14.45 -7.08 -3.12
CA GLU A 89 -14.43 -8.21 -2.19
C GLU A 89 -12.98 -8.69 -1.96
N PRO A 90 -12.55 -8.92 -0.70
CA PRO A 90 -11.23 -9.45 -0.40
C PRO A 90 -11.03 -10.84 -1.01
N ASP A 91 -9.91 -11.06 -1.70
CA ASP A 91 -9.57 -12.38 -2.22
C ASP A 91 -8.47 -13.05 -1.38
N VAL A 92 -8.88 -13.95 -0.50
CA VAL A 92 -7.97 -14.77 0.34
C VAL A 92 -7.61 -16.12 -0.30
N SER A 93 -7.98 -16.34 -1.56
CA SER A 93 -7.70 -17.61 -2.25
C SER A 93 -6.21 -17.93 -2.37
N PHE A 94 -5.37 -16.90 -2.43
CA PHE A 94 -3.91 -17.09 -2.42
C PHE A 94 -3.41 -17.60 -1.07
N VAL A 95 -3.96 -17.12 0.05
CA VAL A 95 -3.64 -17.61 1.40
C VAL A 95 -4.11 -19.06 1.54
N GLU A 96 -5.33 -19.38 1.07
CA GLU A 96 -5.85 -20.74 1.05
C GLU A 96 -4.98 -21.67 0.21
N SER A 97 -4.58 -21.25 -0.99
CA SER A 97 -3.70 -22.03 -1.87
C SER A 97 -2.34 -22.29 -1.23
N ALA A 98 -1.71 -21.27 -0.65
CA ALA A 98 -0.44 -21.41 0.07
C ALA A 98 -0.59 -22.36 1.28
N THR A 99 -1.72 -22.27 2.01
CA THR A 99 -2.03 -23.19 3.11
C THR A 99 -2.11 -24.64 2.63
N ARG A 100 -2.82 -24.89 1.52
CA ARG A 100 -2.92 -26.24 0.92
C ARG A 100 -1.57 -26.78 0.46
N MET A 101 -0.67 -25.93 -0.02
CA MET A 101 0.67 -26.36 -0.41
C MET A 101 1.50 -26.85 0.78
N VAL A 102 1.38 -26.19 1.94
CA VAL A 102 2.14 -26.59 3.14
C VAL A 102 1.46 -27.68 3.97
N LEU A 103 0.18 -27.92 3.77
CA LEU A 103 -0.65 -28.85 4.52
C LEU A 103 -0.06 -30.27 4.61
N PRO A 104 0.48 -30.89 3.54
CA PRO A 104 1.11 -32.21 3.59
C PRO A 104 2.39 -32.25 4.44
N LEU A 105 3.02 -31.11 4.67
CA LEU A 105 4.30 -30.99 5.36
C LEU A 105 4.14 -30.68 6.86
N LEU A 106 2.95 -30.21 7.28
CA LEU A 106 2.68 -29.87 8.67
C LEU A 106 2.77 -31.08 9.57
N LYS A 107 3.40 -30.91 10.73
CA LYS A 107 3.54 -31.92 11.78
C LYS A 107 3.28 -31.35 13.18
N GLU A 108 3.10 -32.18 14.14
CA GLU A 108 2.96 -31.80 15.57
C GLU A 108 4.13 -30.89 16.01
N GLY A 109 3.80 -29.81 16.70
CA GLY A 109 4.75 -28.80 17.19
C GLY A 109 5.06 -27.65 16.20
N ASP A 110 4.60 -27.74 14.94
CA ASP A 110 4.86 -26.71 13.95
C ASP A 110 4.10 -25.43 14.24
N LEU A 111 4.70 -24.31 13.80
CA LEU A 111 4.09 -22.98 13.83
C LEU A 111 3.59 -22.61 12.43
N TYR A 112 2.33 -22.20 12.32
CA TYR A 112 1.73 -21.65 11.11
C TYR A 112 1.35 -20.18 11.36
N VAL A 113 1.83 -19.26 10.52
CA VAL A 113 1.60 -17.82 10.67
C VAL A 113 1.09 -17.22 9.35
N ILE A 114 0.09 -16.36 9.44
CA ILE A 114 -0.32 -15.50 8.33
C ILE A 114 0.24 -14.10 8.59
N GLU A 115 1.02 -13.57 7.64
CA GLU A 115 1.47 -12.16 7.61
C GLU A 115 0.70 -11.33 6.58
N SER A 116 0.10 -11.99 5.58
CA SER A 116 -0.71 -11.32 4.56
C SER A 116 -1.84 -10.52 5.18
N THR A 117 -2.05 -9.26 4.74
CA THR A 117 -3.21 -8.47 5.14
C THR A 117 -4.50 -9.23 4.82
N SER A 118 -5.33 -9.46 5.80
CA SER A 118 -6.47 -10.37 5.70
C SER A 118 -7.73 -9.82 6.38
N PRO A 119 -8.94 -10.15 5.89
CA PRO A 119 -10.18 -9.92 6.61
C PRO A 119 -10.16 -10.61 7.98
N VAL A 120 -10.94 -10.07 8.92
CA VAL A 120 -11.07 -10.65 10.27
C VAL A 120 -11.65 -12.05 10.19
N GLY A 121 -11.03 -13.01 10.90
CA GLY A 121 -11.41 -14.42 10.89
C GLY A 121 -10.72 -15.28 9.82
N THR A 122 -9.83 -14.70 9.02
CA THR A 122 -9.06 -15.48 8.03
C THR A 122 -8.19 -16.54 8.70
N THR A 123 -7.53 -16.21 9.80
CA THR A 123 -6.71 -17.17 10.56
C THR A 123 -7.53 -18.36 11.07
N GLU A 124 -8.73 -18.10 11.61
CA GLU A 124 -9.66 -19.16 12.02
C GLU A 124 -10.16 -19.99 10.82
N ARG A 125 -10.40 -19.34 9.68
CA ARG A 125 -10.78 -20.03 8.45
C ARG A 125 -9.67 -20.99 7.99
N MET A 126 -8.41 -20.58 8.02
CA MET A 126 -7.29 -21.44 7.67
C MET A 126 -7.09 -22.56 8.69
N ALA A 127 -7.27 -22.27 9.98
CA ALA A 127 -7.26 -23.32 11.02
C ALA A 127 -8.32 -24.39 10.75
N ARG A 128 -9.57 -23.97 10.44
CA ARG A 128 -10.65 -24.92 10.07
C ARG A 128 -10.30 -25.74 8.82
N LEU A 129 -9.68 -25.11 7.81
CA LEU A 129 -9.21 -25.82 6.61
C LEU A 129 -8.18 -26.88 6.97
N ILE A 130 -7.16 -26.52 7.74
CA ILE A 130 -6.09 -27.44 8.17
C ILE A 130 -6.69 -28.63 8.93
N PHE A 131 -7.53 -28.37 9.93
CA PHE A 131 -8.08 -29.44 10.79
C PHE A 131 -9.16 -30.27 10.09
N SER A 132 -9.83 -29.74 9.07
CA SER A 132 -10.76 -30.55 8.26
C SER A 132 -10.03 -31.57 7.37
N GLU A 133 -8.81 -31.28 6.92
CA GLU A 133 -8.01 -32.17 6.07
C GLU A 133 -6.99 -33.00 6.87
N ARG A 134 -6.54 -32.46 8.03
CA ARG A 134 -5.55 -33.04 8.92
C ARG A 134 -6.04 -33.01 10.39
N PRO A 135 -7.13 -33.73 10.71
CA PRO A 135 -7.74 -33.69 12.05
C PRO A 135 -6.80 -34.12 13.19
N GLU A 136 -5.78 -34.92 12.89
CA GLU A 136 -4.76 -35.36 13.86
C GLU A 136 -3.87 -34.20 14.35
N LEU A 137 -3.86 -33.06 13.67
CA LEU A 137 -3.09 -31.85 14.03
C LEU A 137 -3.85 -30.90 14.94
N GLU A 138 -5.15 -31.11 15.15
CA GLU A 138 -5.96 -30.24 16.01
C GLU A 138 -5.41 -30.21 17.44
N GLY A 139 -5.14 -29.02 17.96
CA GLY A 139 -4.52 -28.80 19.27
C GLY A 139 -3.03 -29.19 19.35
N LYS A 140 -2.39 -29.57 18.24
CA LYS A 140 -0.98 -29.98 18.22
C LYS A 140 -0.06 -29.08 17.42
N ILE A 141 -0.60 -28.15 16.67
CA ILE A 141 0.15 -27.09 15.97
C ILE A 141 -0.22 -25.72 16.51
N TYR A 142 0.66 -24.76 16.32
CA TYR A 142 0.46 -23.37 16.73
C TYR A 142 0.06 -22.54 15.53
N ILE A 143 -1.04 -21.77 15.64
CA ILE A 143 -1.57 -20.95 14.55
C ILE A 143 -1.70 -19.51 15.02
N ALA A 144 -1.07 -18.57 14.28
CA ALA A 144 -1.06 -17.15 14.62
C ALA A 144 -1.16 -16.25 13.40
N TYR A 145 -1.46 -15.00 13.65
CA TYR A 145 -1.43 -13.87 12.71
C TYR A 145 -0.45 -12.81 13.22
N CYS A 146 0.39 -12.30 12.33
CA CYS A 146 1.31 -11.21 12.63
C CYS A 146 1.38 -10.26 11.44
N PRO A 147 0.59 -9.16 11.40
CA PRO A 147 0.56 -8.26 10.26
C PRO A 147 1.88 -7.50 10.10
N GLU A 148 2.29 -7.32 8.85
CA GLU A 148 3.41 -6.43 8.55
C GLU A 148 2.94 -4.97 8.45
N ARG A 149 3.78 -4.02 8.96
CA ARG A 149 3.44 -2.60 9.09
C ARG A 149 4.58 -1.67 8.66
N VAL A 150 5.45 -2.14 7.76
CA VAL A 150 6.60 -1.37 7.27
C VAL A 150 6.26 -0.49 6.07
N LEU A 151 7.08 0.53 5.85
CA LEU A 151 7.02 1.41 4.69
C LEU A 151 8.15 1.04 3.70
N PRO A 152 7.85 0.89 2.40
CA PRO A 152 8.88 0.72 1.37
C PRO A 152 9.94 1.82 1.42
N GLY A 153 11.22 1.43 1.24
CA GLY A 153 12.38 2.31 1.29
C GLY A 153 13.04 2.43 2.68
N ASN A 154 12.43 1.86 3.74
CA ASN A 154 13.01 1.76 5.08
C ASN A 154 12.71 0.41 5.74
N VAL A 155 12.45 -0.61 4.92
CA VAL A 155 11.95 -1.92 5.35
C VAL A 155 12.90 -2.61 6.31
N ILE A 156 14.21 -2.58 6.04
CA ILE A 156 15.23 -3.23 6.89
C ILE A 156 15.18 -2.70 8.33
N HIS A 157 15.16 -1.37 8.47
CA HIS A 157 15.13 -0.74 9.79
C HIS A 157 13.81 -1.04 10.50
N GLU A 158 12.69 -0.86 9.80
CA GLU A 158 11.35 -0.99 10.39
C GLU A 158 11.02 -2.43 10.76
N LEU A 159 11.43 -3.44 9.98
CA LEU A 159 11.24 -4.86 10.31
C LEU A 159 11.88 -5.25 11.64
N VAL A 160 13.01 -4.63 11.98
CA VAL A 160 13.76 -4.94 13.20
C VAL A 160 13.28 -4.10 14.39
N HIS A 161 12.94 -2.81 14.18
CA HIS A 161 12.75 -1.87 15.29
C HIS A 161 11.29 -1.53 15.59
N ASN A 162 10.36 -1.74 14.63
CA ASN A 162 8.95 -1.46 14.89
C ASN A 162 8.35 -2.49 15.85
N ASP A 163 7.43 -2.01 16.69
CA ASP A 163 6.58 -2.89 17.49
C ASP A 163 5.73 -3.79 16.60
N ARG A 164 5.51 -5.05 17.03
CA ARG A 164 4.65 -6.00 16.34
C ARG A 164 3.45 -6.41 17.18
N VAL A 165 2.31 -6.55 16.51
CA VAL A 165 1.10 -7.14 17.10
C VAL A 165 1.03 -8.60 16.69
N ILE A 166 0.99 -9.51 17.66
CA ILE A 166 1.01 -10.97 17.40
C ILE A 166 -0.20 -11.59 18.06
N GLY A 167 -1.07 -12.19 17.25
CA GLY A 167 -2.30 -12.80 17.71
C GLY A 167 -2.42 -14.27 17.34
N GLY A 168 -2.40 -15.15 18.33
CA GLY A 168 -2.63 -16.59 18.14
C GLY A 168 -4.09 -17.00 18.21
N MET A 169 -4.39 -18.21 17.74
CA MET A 169 -5.67 -18.87 17.99
C MET A 169 -5.89 -19.14 19.49
N ASP A 170 -4.77 -19.32 20.20
CA ASP A 170 -4.69 -19.45 21.64
C ASP A 170 -3.41 -18.80 22.18
N GLU A 171 -3.25 -18.80 23.50
CA GLU A 171 -2.10 -18.20 24.17
C GLU A 171 -0.78 -18.90 23.85
N ALA A 172 -0.80 -20.21 23.67
CA ALA A 172 0.38 -21.00 23.32
C ALA A 172 0.87 -20.66 21.91
N SER A 173 -0.06 -20.50 20.95
CA SER A 173 0.22 -20.05 19.58
C SER A 173 0.80 -18.64 19.56
N THR A 174 0.24 -17.72 20.38
CA THR A 174 0.78 -16.36 20.51
C THR A 174 2.21 -16.37 21.01
N ARG A 175 2.50 -17.12 22.10
CA ARG A 175 3.86 -17.26 22.65
C ARG A 175 4.82 -17.85 21.64
N LYS A 176 4.40 -18.90 20.92
CA LYS A 176 5.25 -19.58 19.93
C LYS A 176 5.63 -18.65 18.77
N ALA A 177 4.68 -17.84 18.29
CA ALA A 177 4.97 -16.81 17.29
C ALA A 177 5.88 -15.71 17.84
N MET A 178 5.66 -15.24 19.09
CA MET A 178 6.54 -14.25 19.73
C MET A 178 7.98 -14.78 19.88
N GLU A 179 8.18 -16.06 20.19
CA GLU A 179 9.51 -16.70 20.24
C GLU A 179 10.23 -16.64 18.89
N PHE A 180 9.49 -16.77 17.79
CA PHE A 180 10.07 -16.66 16.45
C PHE A 180 10.50 -15.22 16.16
N TYR A 181 9.58 -14.25 16.27
CA TYR A 181 9.87 -12.85 15.96
C TYR A 181 10.90 -12.22 16.91
N GLY A 182 10.92 -12.63 18.18
CA GLY A 182 11.89 -12.17 19.17
C GLY A 182 13.35 -12.52 18.86
N GLN A 183 13.62 -13.37 17.86
CA GLN A 183 14.98 -13.65 17.42
C GLN A 183 15.61 -12.50 16.63
N PHE A 184 14.80 -11.61 16.01
CA PHE A 184 15.30 -10.52 15.16
C PHE A 184 14.59 -9.18 15.36
N VAL A 185 13.41 -9.14 16.00
CA VAL A 185 12.69 -7.91 16.31
C VAL A 185 13.16 -7.35 17.65
N THR A 186 13.60 -6.11 17.68
CA THR A 186 14.00 -5.38 18.88
C THR A 186 12.89 -4.46 19.42
N GLY A 187 11.87 -4.18 18.61
CA GLY A 187 10.64 -3.50 19.04
C GLY A 187 9.84 -4.38 20.01
N THR A 188 8.82 -3.79 20.61
CA THR A 188 7.95 -4.50 21.54
C THR A 188 7.02 -5.47 20.81
N LEU A 189 6.93 -6.70 21.28
CA LEU A 189 5.97 -7.68 20.78
C LEU A 189 4.70 -7.61 21.64
N HIS A 190 3.58 -7.18 21.04
CA HIS A 190 2.29 -7.02 21.72
C HIS A 190 1.43 -8.27 21.51
N PRO A 191 1.22 -9.10 22.57
CA PRO A 191 0.39 -10.29 22.46
C PRO A 191 -1.10 -9.94 22.42
N THR A 192 -1.85 -10.66 21.54
CA THR A 192 -3.31 -10.58 21.45
C THR A 192 -3.88 -11.88 20.87
N ASN A 193 -5.13 -11.87 20.43
CA ASN A 193 -5.75 -12.96 19.66
C ASN A 193 -5.72 -12.66 18.14
N SER A 194 -5.93 -13.66 17.31
CA SER A 194 -5.84 -13.55 15.84
C SER A 194 -6.77 -12.50 15.28
N LYS A 195 -8.04 -12.45 15.69
CA LYS A 195 -9.02 -11.47 15.20
C LYS A 195 -8.62 -10.03 15.53
N THR A 196 -8.14 -9.80 16.74
CA THR A 196 -7.68 -8.46 17.14
C THR A 196 -6.46 -8.04 16.33
N ALA A 197 -5.53 -8.95 16.06
CA ALA A 197 -4.34 -8.66 15.26
C ALA A 197 -4.70 -8.38 13.78
N GLU A 198 -5.62 -9.15 13.20
CA GLU A 198 -6.17 -8.91 11.86
C GLU A 198 -6.86 -7.53 11.77
N MET A 199 -7.76 -7.23 12.71
CA MET A 199 -8.47 -5.94 12.74
C MET A 199 -7.51 -4.77 12.99
N CYS A 200 -6.47 -4.94 13.80
CA CYS A 200 -5.48 -3.89 14.09
C CYS A 200 -4.86 -3.35 12.79
N LYS A 201 -4.40 -4.24 11.91
CA LYS A 201 -3.84 -3.88 10.61
C LYS A 201 -4.82 -3.08 9.75
N LEU A 202 -6.05 -3.57 9.64
CA LEU A 202 -7.08 -2.93 8.83
C LEU A 202 -7.51 -1.57 9.41
N THR A 203 -7.54 -1.46 10.75
CA THR A 203 -7.90 -0.23 11.46
C THR A 203 -6.88 0.89 11.23
N GLU A 204 -5.58 0.58 11.21
CA GLU A 204 -4.52 1.57 10.97
C GLU A 204 -4.72 2.27 9.61
N ASN A 205 -4.93 1.50 8.55
CA ASN A 205 -5.13 2.02 7.21
C ASN A 205 -6.50 2.69 7.04
N SER A 206 -7.56 2.14 7.63
CA SER A 206 -8.90 2.74 7.61
C SER A 206 -8.95 4.07 8.37
N SER A 207 -8.28 4.17 9.51
CA SER A 207 -8.14 5.43 10.26
C SER A 207 -7.46 6.50 9.42
N ARG A 208 -6.40 6.12 8.71
CA ARG A 208 -5.68 7.02 7.79
C ARG A 208 -6.58 7.49 6.65
N ASP A 209 -7.34 6.58 6.06
CA ASP A 209 -8.28 6.87 4.97
C ASP A 209 -9.40 7.84 5.40
N VAL A 210 -9.99 7.61 6.58
CA VAL A 210 -11.02 8.51 7.17
C VAL A 210 -10.46 9.91 7.40
N GLN A 211 -9.23 10.02 7.93
CA GLN A 211 -8.59 11.33 8.16
C GLN A 211 -8.33 12.08 6.85
N ILE A 212 -7.93 11.38 5.78
CA ILE A 212 -7.75 11.96 4.45
C ILE A 212 -9.10 12.37 3.87
N ALA A 213 -10.16 11.55 4.04
CA ALA A 213 -11.50 11.87 3.57
C ALA A 213 -12.04 13.16 4.20
N PHE A 214 -11.82 13.36 5.51
CA PHE A 214 -12.18 14.59 6.19
C PHE A 214 -11.45 15.80 5.59
N ALA A 215 -10.14 15.72 5.34
CA ALA A 215 -9.39 16.79 4.71
C ALA A 215 -9.88 17.08 3.27
N ASN A 216 -10.19 16.03 2.51
CA ASN A 216 -10.74 16.16 1.16
C ASN A 216 -12.14 16.81 1.17
N GLU A 217 -13.00 16.44 2.11
CA GLU A 217 -14.32 17.08 2.28
C GLU A 217 -14.20 18.55 2.63
N LEU A 218 -13.30 18.93 3.55
CA LEU A 218 -12.99 20.33 3.83
C LEU A 218 -12.59 21.10 2.57
N SER A 219 -11.84 20.48 1.66
CA SER A 219 -11.44 21.13 0.42
C SER A 219 -12.61 21.43 -0.52
N PHE A 220 -13.68 20.60 -0.53
CA PHE A 220 -14.91 20.90 -1.28
C PHE A 220 -15.67 22.09 -0.68
N ILE A 221 -15.77 22.10 0.66
CA ILE A 221 -16.44 23.18 1.40
C ILE A 221 -15.70 24.51 1.19
N CYS A 222 -14.38 24.49 1.35
CA CYS A 222 -13.53 25.67 1.17
C CYS A 222 -13.60 26.23 -0.25
N ASP A 223 -13.54 25.37 -1.27
CA ASP A 223 -13.70 25.78 -2.67
C ASP A 223 -15.03 26.49 -2.91
N LYS A 224 -16.14 25.97 -2.37
CA LYS A 224 -17.45 26.57 -2.49
C LYS A 224 -17.59 27.87 -1.69
N ALA A 225 -16.93 27.96 -0.55
CA ALA A 225 -16.97 29.11 0.35
C ALA A 225 -15.96 30.21 0.00
N GLY A 226 -15.05 29.98 -0.95
CA GLY A 226 -13.95 30.89 -1.29
C GLY A 226 -12.88 31.00 -0.20
N ILE A 227 -12.66 29.92 0.53
CA ILE A 227 -11.68 29.79 1.63
C ILE A 227 -10.45 29.04 1.12
N ASN A 228 -9.26 29.50 1.51
CA ASN A 228 -8.03 28.73 1.30
C ASN A 228 -7.97 27.55 2.28
N VAL A 229 -8.11 26.33 1.77
CA VAL A 229 -8.11 25.10 2.60
C VAL A 229 -6.79 24.86 3.33
N TRP A 230 -5.67 25.26 2.71
CA TRP A 230 -4.33 25.08 3.28
C TRP A 230 -4.16 25.98 4.51
N GLU A 231 -4.54 27.25 4.40
CA GLU A 231 -4.55 28.19 5.51
C GLU A 231 -5.51 27.75 6.63
N LEU A 232 -6.72 27.33 6.26
CA LEU A 232 -7.69 26.82 7.24
C LEU A 232 -7.10 25.66 8.06
N ILE A 233 -6.50 24.68 7.39
CA ILE A 233 -5.93 23.49 8.06
C ILE A 233 -4.74 23.88 8.93
N ASP A 234 -3.85 24.74 8.45
CA ASP A 234 -2.70 25.22 9.23
C ASP A 234 -3.13 25.97 10.50
N LEU A 235 -4.19 26.78 10.42
CA LEU A 235 -4.76 27.49 11.57
C LEU A 235 -5.48 26.54 12.53
N ALA A 236 -6.30 25.62 12.01
CA ALA A 236 -7.03 24.63 12.82
C ALA A 236 -6.07 23.72 13.59
N ASN A 237 -4.96 23.32 12.97
CA ASN A 237 -3.95 22.45 13.60
C ASN A 237 -3.12 23.15 14.71
N ARG A 238 -3.26 24.49 14.91
CA ARG A 238 -2.70 25.16 16.07
C ARG A 238 -3.45 24.82 17.37
N HIS A 239 -4.65 24.29 17.26
CA HIS A 239 -5.39 23.80 18.42
C HIS A 239 -4.76 22.46 18.91
N PRO A 240 -4.41 22.33 20.20
CA PRO A 240 -3.57 21.23 20.71
C PRO A 240 -4.17 19.83 20.59
N ARG A 241 -5.46 19.72 20.32
CA ARG A 241 -6.17 18.43 20.15
C ARG A 241 -6.62 18.18 18.69
N VAL A 242 -6.14 18.96 17.74
CA VAL A 242 -6.53 18.87 16.32
C VAL A 242 -5.30 18.55 15.48
N ASN A 243 -5.41 17.54 14.63
CA ASN A 243 -4.39 17.17 13.65
C ASN A 243 -5.08 16.73 12.34
N ILE A 244 -5.44 17.70 11.53
CA ILE A 244 -6.06 17.49 10.22
C ILE A 244 -4.96 17.24 9.18
N LEU A 245 -5.12 16.19 8.38
CA LEU A 245 -4.21 15.90 7.27
C LEU A 245 -4.40 16.87 6.11
N GLN A 246 -3.46 16.86 5.17
CA GLN A 246 -3.57 17.67 3.97
C GLN A 246 -4.49 16.99 2.94
N PRO A 247 -5.36 17.74 2.24
CA PRO A 247 -6.16 17.20 1.14
C PRO A 247 -5.26 16.88 -0.07
N GLY A 248 -5.79 16.03 -0.97
CA GLY A 248 -5.12 15.66 -2.21
C GLY A 248 -6.13 15.36 -3.31
N CYS A 249 -5.73 14.59 -4.31
CA CYS A 249 -6.59 14.18 -5.42
C CYS A 249 -7.50 12.98 -5.11
N GLY A 250 -7.40 12.44 -3.92
CA GLY A 250 -7.99 11.17 -3.48
C GLY A 250 -6.94 10.29 -2.82
N VAL A 251 -7.24 9.01 -2.64
CA VAL A 251 -6.34 8.03 -2.04
C VAL A 251 -6.04 6.91 -3.02
N GLY A 252 -4.76 6.70 -3.28
CA GLY A 252 -4.23 5.63 -4.14
C GLY A 252 -3.32 4.66 -3.40
N GLY A 253 -2.62 3.85 -4.17
CA GLY A 253 -1.78 2.77 -3.66
C GLY A 253 -2.57 1.52 -3.29
N HIS A 254 -1.85 0.50 -2.86
CA HIS A 254 -2.41 -0.85 -2.65
C HIS A 254 -2.67 -1.21 -1.17
N CYS A 255 -2.60 -0.23 -0.27
CA CYS A 255 -2.90 -0.43 1.15
C CYS A 255 -4.08 0.45 1.60
N ILE A 256 -3.89 1.78 1.71
CA ILE A 256 -4.92 2.68 2.23
C ILE A 256 -6.16 2.72 1.34
N ALA A 257 -6.01 2.58 0.01
CA ALA A 257 -7.12 2.50 -0.92
C ALA A 257 -7.86 1.15 -0.89
N VAL A 258 -7.29 0.11 -0.27
CA VAL A 258 -7.71 -1.30 -0.33
C VAL A 258 -8.25 -1.80 1.01
N ASP A 259 -7.47 -1.69 2.07
CA ASP A 259 -7.76 -2.32 3.36
C ASP A 259 -9.11 -1.89 3.99
N PRO A 260 -9.60 -0.64 3.82
CA PRO A 260 -10.93 -0.28 4.31
C PRO A 260 -12.05 -1.13 3.73
N TYR A 261 -11.92 -1.59 2.48
CA TYR A 261 -12.91 -2.47 1.86
C TYR A 261 -12.97 -3.85 2.54
N PHE A 262 -11.87 -4.32 3.15
CA PHE A 262 -11.87 -5.56 3.91
C PHE A 262 -12.78 -5.47 5.14
N ILE A 263 -12.84 -4.28 5.77
CA ILE A 263 -13.78 -4.03 6.87
C ILE A 263 -15.20 -3.88 6.34
N THR A 264 -15.40 -3.10 5.27
CA THR A 264 -16.76 -2.79 4.79
C THR A 264 -17.44 -3.97 4.13
N ALA A 265 -16.68 -4.90 3.54
CA ALA A 265 -17.22 -6.15 2.99
C ALA A 265 -17.69 -7.11 4.10
N GLU A 266 -16.95 -7.21 5.21
CA GLU A 266 -17.31 -8.11 6.32
C GLU A 266 -18.37 -7.50 7.25
N PHE A 267 -18.33 -6.17 7.47
CA PHE A 267 -19.19 -5.45 8.41
C PHE A 267 -19.95 -4.29 7.74
N PRO A 268 -20.78 -4.54 6.72
CA PRO A 268 -21.39 -3.46 5.91
C PRO A 268 -22.33 -2.55 6.70
N MET A 269 -23.00 -3.06 7.73
CA MET A 269 -23.93 -2.28 8.55
C MET A 269 -23.25 -1.44 9.62
N GLU A 270 -22.11 -1.87 10.12
CA GLU A 270 -21.35 -1.27 11.20
C GLU A 270 -20.30 -0.26 10.71
N SER A 271 -19.82 -0.39 9.48
CA SER A 271 -18.69 0.39 8.93
C SER A 271 -19.10 1.65 8.16
N ARG A 272 -20.20 2.30 8.52
CA ARG A 272 -20.77 3.46 7.80
C ARG A 272 -19.75 4.60 7.57
N MET A 273 -19.00 4.97 8.61
CA MET A 273 -18.00 6.03 8.50
C MET A 273 -16.88 5.65 7.53
N ILE A 274 -16.40 4.41 7.60
CA ILE A 274 -15.34 3.90 6.72
C ILE A 274 -15.83 3.87 5.26
N SER A 275 -17.05 3.38 5.02
CA SER A 275 -17.68 3.38 3.68
C SER A 275 -17.79 4.80 3.12
N THR A 276 -18.35 5.74 3.90
CA THR A 276 -18.51 7.14 3.46
C THR A 276 -17.17 7.81 3.21
N ALA A 277 -16.15 7.50 4.03
CA ALA A 277 -14.81 8.02 3.80
C ALA A 277 -14.22 7.51 2.46
N ARG A 278 -14.38 6.22 2.15
CA ARG A 278 -13.98 5.68 0.85
C ARG A 278 -14.71 6.34 -0.32
N GLU A 279 -16.04 6.51 -0.20
CA GLU A 279 -16.83 7.23 -1.20
C GLU A 279 -16.36 8.66 -1.39
N THR A 280 -16.07 9.39 -0.30
CA THR A 280 -15.53 10.77 -0.33
C THR A 280 -14.18 10.82 -1.04
N ASN A 281 -13.26 9.91 -0.73
CA ASN A 281 -11.96 9.83 -1.36
C ASN A 281 -12.03 9.45 -2.84
N ASN A 282 -12.94 8.55 -3.22
CA ASN A 282 -13.19 8.20 -4.61
C ASN A 282 -13.84 9.36 -5.39
N TYR A 283 -14.81 10.05 -4.78
CA TYR A 283 -15.46 11.22 -5.34
C TYR A 283 -14.48 12.38 -5.57
N LYS A 284 -13.45 12.50 -4.73
CA LYS A 284 -12.43 13.56 -4.87
C LYS A 284 -11.76 13.52 -6.24
N ALA A 285 -11.39 12.35 -6.73
CA ALA A 285 -10.78 12.21 -8.06
C ALA A 285 -11.75 12.67 -9.19
N PHE A 286 -13.02 12.30 -9.07
CA PHE A 286 -14.04 12.77 -10.01
C PHE A 286 -14.19 14.30 -9.97
N TRP A 287 -14.29 14.88 -8.76
CA TRP A 287 -14.42 16.32 -8.54
C TRP A 287 -13.22 17.09 -9.14
N CYS A 288 -11.99 16.60 -8.96
CA CYS A 288 -10.80 17.20 -9.55
C CYS A 288 -10.88 17.21 -11.08
N ALA A 289 -11.26 16.08 -11.70
CA ALA A 289 -11.41 16.00 -13.15
C ALA A 289 -12.46 16.99 -13.69
N GLU A 290 -13.61 17.14 -13.00
CA GLU A 290 -14.64 18.12 -13.36
C GLU A 290 -14.14 19.57 -13.22
N LYS A 291 -13.34 19.89 -12.20
CA LYS A 291 -12.72 21.20 -12.05
C LYS A 291 -11.80 21.52 -13.23
N VAL A 292 -10.96 20.58 -13.64
CA VAL A 292 -10.08 20.74 -14.81
C VAL A 292 -10.92 20.96 -16.08
N ARG A 293 -11.92 20.13 -16.32
CA ARG A 293 -12.79 20.24 -17.48
C ARG A 293 -13.51 21.60 -17.53
N ASN A 294 -14.04 22.07 -16.40
CA ASN A 294 -14.70 23.35 -16.31
C ASN A 294 -13.74 24.54 -16.55
N ALA A 295 -12.48 24.45 -16.09
CA ALA A 295 -11.45 25.45 -16.39
C ALA A 295 -11.15 25.49 -17.89
N MET A 296 -11.00 24.34 -18.53
CA MET A 296 -10.78 24.24 -19.99
C MET A 296 -11.94 24.86 -20.79
N LEU A 297 -13.18 24.58 -20.40
CA LEU A 297 -14.36 25.14 -21.05
C LEU A 297 -14.42 26.67 -20.87
N ARG A 298 -14.15 27.20 -19.68
CA ARG A 298 -14.09 28.65 -19.44
C ARG A 298 -13.01 29.30 -20.30
N PHE A 299 -11.84 28.67 -20.39
CA PHE A 299 -10.77 29.18 -21.25
C PHE A 299 -11.17 29.20 -22.72
N GLU A 300 -11.76 28.13 -23.24
CA GLU A 300 -12.21 28.03 -24.63
C GLU A 300 -13.27 29.13 -24.97
N LEU A 301 -14.24 29.30 -24.06
CA LEU A 301 -15.25 30.35 -24.21
C LEU A 301 -14.65 31.78 -24.23
N LYS A 302 -13.63 32.02 -23.41
CA LYS A 302 -12.99 33.34 -23.29
C LYS A 302 -12.04 33.64 -24.45
N HIS A 303 -11.31 32.64 -24.95
CA HIS A 303 -10.21 32.83 -25.89
C HIS A 303 -10.51 32.35 -27.32
N GLY A 304 -11.63 31.64 -27.55
CA GLY A 304 -11.99 31.09 -28.86
C GLY A 304 -11.10 30.00 -29.37
N ARG A 305 -10.26 29.43 -28.50
CA ARG A 305 -9.35 28.28 -28.77
C ARG A 305 -9.28 27.34 -27.58
N LYS A 306 -8.87 26.12 -27.81
CA LYS A 306 -8.61 25.15 -26.73
C LYS A 306 -7.33 25.52 -25.98
N PRO A 307 -7.30 25.29 -24.64
CA PRO A 307 -6.10 25.52 -23.86
C PRO A 307 -5.05 24.43 -24.09
N ALA A 308 -3.78 24.78 -23.89
CA ALA A 308 -2.73 23.83 -23.54
C ALA A 308 -2.78 23.59 -22.02
N VAL A 309 -2.84 22.31 -21.61
CA VAL A 309 -3.02 21.93 -20.19
C VAL A 309 -1.84 21.08 -19.74
N ALA A 310 -1.16 21.47 -18.65
CA ALA A 310 -0.15 20.68 -18.01
C ALA A 310 -0.73 19.89 -16.83
N MET A 311 -0.75 18.55 -16.91
CA MET A 311 -1.17 17.64 -15.84
C MET A 311 0.08 17.20 -15.07
N MET A 312 0.32 17.80 -13.89
CA MET A 312 1.57 17.71 -13.13
C MET A 312 1.51 16.62 -12.06
N GLY A 313 2.09 15.46 -12.37
CA GLY A 313 2.18 14.27 -11.50
C GLY A 313 1.14 13.19 -11.84
N LEU A 314 1.60 11.93 -11.85
CA LEU A 314 0.78 10.73 -12.07
C LEU A 314 0.88 9.72 -10.93
N ALA A 315 1.93 9.77 -10.10
CA ALA A 315 2.13 8.83 -9.00
C ALA A 315 1.02 8.96 -7.93
N PHE A 316 0.79 7.92 -7.15
CA PHE A 316 -0.20 8.00 -6.07
C PHE A 316 0.33 8.75 -4.83
N LYS A 317 1.62 8.98 -4.75
CA LYS A 317 2.33 9.65 -3.64
C LYS A 317 3.50 10.45 -4.19
N PRO A 318 3.90 11.58 -3.56
CA PRO A 318 5.10 12.31 -3.96
C PRO A 318 6.37 11.47 -3.96
N ASP A 319 7.26 11.77 -4.91
CA ASP A 319 8.65 11.30 -4.98
C ASP A 319 8.81 9.77 -5.12
N ILE A 320 7.84 9.12 -5.76
CA ILE A 320 7.88 7.70 -6.11
C ILE A 320 7.49 7.47 -7.57
N ASP A 321 7.82 6.30 -8.09
CA ASP A 321 7.50 5.83 -9.45
C ASP A 321 6.26 4.92 -9.53
N ASP A 322 5.53 4.74 -8.41
CA ASP A 322 4.39 3.84 -8.35
C ASP A 322 3.07 4.53 -8.76
N LEU A 323 2.49 4.01 -9.84
CA LEU A 323 1.24 4.52 -10.44
C LEU A 323 0.01 3.63 -10.14
N ARG A 324 0.14 2.63 -9.25
CA ARG A 324 -0.96 1.71 -8.93
C ARG A 324 -2.07 2.44 -8.18
N GLU A 325 -3.31 2.21 -8.61
CA GLU A 325 -4.50 2.87 -8.04
C GLU A 325 -4.36 4.39 -7.85
N SER A 326 -3.54 5.05 -8.70
CA SER A 326 -3.30 6.48 -8.58
C SER A 326 -4.53 7.31 -8.99
N PRO A 327 -5.07 8.15 -8.09
CA PRO A 327 -6.10 9.11 -8.44
C PRO A 327 -5.63 10.11 -9.51
N ALA A 328 -4.39 10.58 -9.43
CA ALA A 328 -3.81 11.51 -10.41
C ALA A 328 -3.80 10.94 -11.83
N LYS A 329 -3.39 9.68 -11.97
CA LYS A 329 -3.47 8.95 -13.25
C LYS A 329 -4.93 8.80 -13.72
N GLY A 330 -5.85 8.50 -12.81
CA GLY A 330 -7.28 8.38 -13.11
C GLY A 330 -7.88 9.71 -13.59
N ILE A 331 -7.56 10.82 -12.95
CA ILE A 331 -7.96 12.18 -13.34
C ILE A 331 -7.43 12.50 -14.72
N THR A 332 -6.13 12.31 -14.96
CA THR A 332 -5.49 12.56 -16.25
C THR A 332 -6.14 11.76 -17.37
N THR A 333 -6.42 10.48 -17.13
CA THR A 333 -7.13 9.60 -18.10
C THR A 333 -8.52 10.13 -18.43
N LYS A 334 -9.31 10.55 -17.43
CA LYS A 334 -10.66 11.09 -17.62
C LYS A 334 -10.64 12.41 -18.40
N VAL A 335 -9.69 13.28 -18.11
CA VAL A 335 -9.53 14.57 -18.81
C VAL A 335 -9.18 14.31 -20.28
N LEU A 336 -8.23 13.42 -20.57
CA LEU A 336 -7.86 13.04 -21.93
C LEU A 336 -9.04 12.45 -22.71
N GLN A 337 -9.84 11.58 -22.10
CA GLN A 337 -11.00 10.96 -22.73
C GLN A 337 -12.15 11.93 -23.01
N SER A 338 -12.31 12.96 -22.18
CA SER A 338 -13.42 13.92 -22.29
C SER A 338 -13.10 15.15 -23.14
N CYS A 339 -11.84 15.40 -23.45
CA CYS A 339 -11.38 16.64 -24.09
C CYS A 339 -10.68 16.36 -25.42
N ASN A 340 -11.45 15.93 -26.43
CA ASN A 340 -10.93 15.71 -27.79
C ASN A 340 -10.25 16.96 -28.37
N ASN A 341 -9.04 16.78 -28.93
CA ASN A 341 -8.23 17.81 -29.59
C ASN A 341 -7.73 18.97 -28.68
N ALA A 342 -7.69 18.81 -27.35
CA ALA A 342 -6.93 19.70 -26.48
C ALA A 342 -5.45 19.24 -26.43
N ASP A 343 -4.54 20.20 -26.29
CA ASP A 343 -3.11 19.91 -26.08
C ASP A 343 -2.89 19.63 -24.60
N ILE A 344 -2.90 18.34 -24.21
CA ILE A 344 -2.73 17.91 -22.83
C ILE A 344 -1.33 17.32 -22.67
N MET A 345 -0.47 18.04 -21.97
CA MET A 345 0.88 17.65 -21.62
C MET A 345 0.87 16.89 -20.29
N VAL A 346 1.22 15.59 -20.33
CA VAL A 346 1.24 14.74 -19.16
C VAL A 346 2.65 14.69 -18.58
N VAL A 347 2.77 14.93 -17.27
CA VAL A 347 4.04 15.07 -16.58
C VAL A 347 4.14 14.06 -15.43
N GLU A 348 5.24 13.30 -15.38
CA GLU A 348 5.64 12.49 -14.22
C GLU A 348 7.17 12.44 -14.15
N PRO A 349 7.80 13.18 -13.22
CA PRO A 349 9.26 13.26 -13.17
C PRO A 349 9.95 11.97 -12.73
N ASN A 350 9.25 11.10 -11.99
CA ASN A 350 9.83 9.89 -11.41
C ASN A 350 9.65 8.63 -12.29
N VAL A 351 9.04 8.79 -13.50
CA VAL A 351 8.85 7.70 -14.46
C VAL A 351 9.42 8.12 -15.81
N SER A 352 10.30 7.31 -16.37
CA SER A 352 10.95 7.61 -17.67
C SER A 352 10.02 7.39 -18.86
N GLU A 353 9.14 6.38 -18.79
CA GLU A 353 8.24 5.99 -19.89
C GLU A 353 6.89 5.51 -19.33
N HIS A 354 5.82 5.75 -20.08
CA HIS A 354 4.50 5.21 -19.77
C HIS A 354 3.80 4.66 -21.00
N LYS A 355 3.15 3.50 -20.87
CA LYS A 355 2.51 2.78 -22.00
C LYS A 355 1.35 3.53 -22.65
N LEU A 356 0.62 4.35 -21.89
CA LEU A 356 -0.60 5.04 -22.34
C LEU A 356 -0.39 6.53 -22.58
N PHE A 357 0.62 7.14 -21.97
CA PHE A 357 0.85 8.59 -22.02
C PHE A 357 2.23 8.89 -22.58
N LYS A 358 2.29 9.85 -23.50
CA LYS A 358 3.55 10.48 -23.87
C LYS A 358 3.88 11.50 -22.77
N LEU A 359 4.96 11.25 -22.03
CA LEU A 359 5.40 12.14 -20.97
C LEU A 359 6.10 13.38 -21.55
N THR A 360 5.83 14.53 -20.94
CA THR A 360 6.45 15.83 -21.25
C THR A 360 7.33 16.25 -20.07
N PRO A 361 8.54 16.79 -20.29
CA PRO A 361 9.36 17.35 -19.23
C PRO A 361 8.60 18.44 -18.45
N TYR A 362 8.68 18.43 -17.13
CA TYR A 362 7.85 19.28 -16.28
C TYR A 362 8.05 20.78 -16.52
N LYS A 363 9.28 21.24 -16.77
CA LYS A 363 9.58 22.65 -17.08
C LYS A 363 8.93 23.08 -18.39
N GLU A 364 9.06 22.25 -19.43
CA GLU A 364 8.47 22.50 -20.74
C GLU A 364 6.94 22.58 -20.67
N ALA A 365 6.31 21.63 -20.00
CA ALA A 365 4.87 21.61 -19.80
C ALA A 365 4.39 22.84 -19.00
N TYR A 366 5.11 23.18 -17.92
CA TYR A 366 4.80 24.34 -17.08
C TYR A 366 4.86 25.66 -17.83
N GLU A 367 5.89 25.86 -18.69
CA GLU A 367 6.09 27.08 -19.46
C GLU A 367 5.06 27.26 -20.58
N LYS A 368 4.67 26.14 -21.24
CA LYS A 368 3.77 26.17 -22.42
C LYS A 368 2.29 26.19 -22.08
N ALA A 369 1.92 25.83 -20.86
CA ALA A 369 0.52 25.65 -20.48
C ALA A 369 -0.22 26.97 -20.31
N ASP A 370 -1.48 26.97 -20.74
CA ASP A 370 -2.51 27.96 -20.41
C ASP A 370 -3.20 27.63 -19.06
N ILE A 371 -3.27 26.34 -18.73
CA ILE A 371 -3.81 25.83 -17.47
C ILE A 371 -2.81 24.84 -16.90
N VAL A 372 -2.42 25.05 -15.64
CA VAL A 372 -1.53 24.14 -14.92
C VAL A 372 -2.30 23.44 -13.81
N VAL A 373 -2.22 22.09 -13.76
CA VAL A 373 -2.95 21.26 -12.82
C VAL A 373 -1.97 20.46 -11.99
N PHE A 374 -1.78 20.81 -10.72
CA PHE A 374 -0.94 20.03 -9.79
C PHE A 374 -1.77 18.94 -9.14
N LEU A 375 -1.40 17.67 -9.44
CA LEU A 375 -2.07 16.48 -8.93
C LEU A 375 -1.24 15.78 -7.85
N VAL A 376 0.10 15.86 -7.95
CA VAL A 376 1.04 15.27 -6.99
C VAL A 376 2.14 16.29 -6.69
N ASN A 377 2.44 16.51 -5.41
CA ASN A 377 3.43 17.50 -4.98
C ASN A 377 4.84 16.88 -4.94
N HIS A 378 5.42 16.64 -6.13
CA HIS A 378 6.81 16.16 -6.26
C HIS A 378 7.82 17.27 -5.92
N ARG A 379 8.97 16.89 -5.33
CA ARG A 379 10.06 17.83 -4.99
C ARG A 379 10.58 18.62 -6.21
N GLU A 380 10.50 18.05 -7.41
CA GLU A 380 10.87 18.71 -8.65
C GLU A 380 10.07 19.96 -8.94
N PHE A 381 8.84 20.04 -8.41
CA PHE A 381 7.94 21.19 -8.59
C PHE A 381 8.18 22.30 -7.58
N ALA A 382 8.88 22.04 -6.47
CA ALA A 382 9.15 23.02 -5.42
C ALA A 382 9.96 24.26 -5.89
N GLY A 383 10.69 24.12 -7.01
CA GLY A 383 11.47 25.21 -7.60
C GLY A 383 10.72 26.04 -8.65
N LEU A 384 9.45 25.75 -8.91
CA LEU A 384 8.65 26.49 -9.87
C LEU A 384 8.11 27.79 -9.25
N ASN A 385 8.26 28.90 -9.99
CA ASN A 385 7.67 30.17 -9.58
C ASN A 385 6.17 30.18 -9.91
N TYR A 386 5.35 30.71 -8.99
CA TYR A 386 3.92 30.83 -9.26
C TYR A 386 3.67 31.73 -10.48
N ARG A 387 2.74 31.31 -11.35
CA ARG A 387 2.37 32.03 -12.59
C ARG A 387 1.00 32.70 -12.43
N ASP A 388 0.97 34.01 -12.41
CA ASP A 388 -0.28 34.82 -12.36
C ASP A 388 -0.94 35.00 -13.75
N ASP A 389 -0.23 34.63 -14.82
CA ASP A 389 -0.68 34.77 -16.22
C ASP A 389 -1.50 33.56 -16.73
N VAL A 390 -1.59 32.50 -15.96
CA VAL A 390 -2.32 31.25 -16.28
C VAL A 390 -3.26 30.85 -15.16
N GLU A 391 -4.25 30.01 -15.48
CA GLU A 391 -5.09 29.37 -14.43
C GLU A 391 -4.34 28.20 -13.80
N VAL A 392 -4.09 28.28 -12.48
CA VAL A 392 -3.44 27.20 -11.70
C VAL A 392 -4.48 26.50 -10.84
N LEU A 393 -4.63 25.20 -11.06
CA LEU A 393 -5.43 24.30 -10.23
C LEU A 393 -4.50 23.45 -9.37
N ASP A 394 -4.33 23.83 -8.11
CA ASP A 394 -3.45 23.13 -7.16
C ASP A 394 -4.29 22.27 -6.21
N PHE A 395 -4.33 20.94 -6.47
CA PHE A 395 -5.07 19.99 -5.65
C PHE A 395 -4.22 19.32 -4.55
N CYS A 396 -2.92 19.59 -4.52
CA CYS A 396 -1.98 18.92 -3.61
C CYS A 396 -1.12 19.86 -2.76
N GLY A 397 -1.34 21.19 -2.88
CA GLY A 397 -0.66 22.19 -2.06
C GLY A 397 0.78 22.47 -2.47
N THR A 398 1.09 22.44 -3.76
CA THR A 398 2.41 22.80 -4.28
C THR A 398 2.77 24.24 -3.93
N PHE A 399 1.83 25.16 -4.06
CA PHE A 399 2.03 26.58 -3.72
C PHE A 399 1.36 27.01 -2.41
N LYS A 400 0.43 26.23 -1.85
CA LYS A 400 -0.33 26.53 -0.62
C LYS A 400 -0.91 27.95 -0.56
N LYS A 401 -1.34 28.45 -1.72
CA LYS A 401 -1.94 29.78 -1.85
C LYS A 401 -3.45 29.73 -1.91
#